data_0f5127514694f4e52f1caa70394653d4
#
_entry.id   0f5127514694f4e52f1caa70394653d4
#
_cell.length_a   1.000
_cell.length_b   1.000
_cell.length_c   1.000
_cell.angle_alpha   90.00
_cell.angle_beta   90.00
_cell.angle_gamma   90.00
#
_symmetry.space_group_name_H-M   'P 1'
#
loop_
_entity.id
_entity.type
_entity.pdbx_description
1 polymer ?
#
loop_
_entity_poly.entity_id
_entity_poly.type
_entity_poly.pdbx_seq_one_letter_code
_entity_poly.pdbx_strand_id
1 'polypeptide(L)'
;MKSRLILTTDRKSASEGEYIEIRWACDACPDSLYLSIDSGCTQYSIAVSDSGTTRIPIPKSNGKMTVKLIGVISGKKVTESIDVRVKSTKKAGTKAPLSSRMKMFGEKMKAKWYVFRAQMKYWWLSQKKWQKNYILNSASDILMTRTSLVTR
;
A
#
# COMPACT_ATOMS: atom_id res chain seq x y z
N MET A 1 -12.53 28.49 31.50
CA MET A 1 -11.54 28.84 30.46
C MET A 1 -11.72 27.92 29.27
N LYS A 2 -11.75 28.45 28.05
CA LYS A 2 -11.81 27.61 26.84
C LYS A 2 -10.37 27.17 26.52
N SER A 3 -10.09 25.89 26.66
CA SER A 3 -8.82 25.31 26.24
C SER A 3 -8.66 25.43 24.72
N ARG A 4 -7.55 25.97 24.27
CA ARG A 4 -7.29 26.25 22.86
C ARG A 4 -6.08 25.44 22.39
N LEU A 5 -6.28 24.72 21.28
CA LEU A 5 -5.20 24.11 20.50
C LEU A 5 -4.77 25.10 19.41
N ILE A 6 -3.47 25.24 19.23
CA ILE A 6 -2.88 26.05 18.17
C ILE A 6 -2.08 25.11 17.29
N LEU A 7 -2.36 25.12 16.00
CA LEU A 7 -1.66 24.33 14.99
C LEU A 7 -1.30 25.23 13.81
N THR A 8 -0.04 25.29 13.46
CA THR A 8 0.47 26.14 12.38
C THR A 8 1.45 25.38 11.48
N THR A 9 1.59 25.82 10.24
CA THR A 9 2.56 25.29 9.29
C THR A 9 3.36 26.44 8.66
N ASP A 10 4.60 26.18 8.30
CA ASP A 10 5.46 27.13 7.57
C ASP A 10 4.93 27.41 6.14
N ARG A 11 4.23 26.46 5.54
CA ARG A 11 3.71 26.55 4.16
C ARG A 11 2.34 25.93 4.04
N LYS A 12 1.48 26.54 3.21
CA LYS A 12 0.17 26.00 2.82
C LYS A 12 0.22 25.09 1.59
N SER A 13 1.36 25.01 0.90
CA SER A 13 1.57 24.13 -0.24
C SER A 13 3.01 23.67 -0.33
N ALA A 14 3.22 22.40 -0.68
CA ALA A 14 4.55 21.82 -0.88
C ALA A 14 4.48 20.72 -1.95
N SER A 15 5.63 20.31 -2.50
CA SER A 15 5.73 19.24 -3.49
C SER A 15 5.92 17.89 -2.83
N GLU A 16 5.54 16.81 -3.51
CA GLU A 16 5.83 15.45 -3.04
C GLU A 16 7.34 15.28 -2.78
N GLY A 17 7.69 14.71 -1.63
CA GLY A 17 9.07 14.50 -1.19
C GLY A 17 9.73 15.69 -0.52
N GLU A 18 9.11 16.88 -0.50
CA GLU A 18 9.55 18.01 0.33
C GLU A 18 9.15 17.80 1.79
N TYR A 19 9.73 18.60 2.68
CA TYR A 19 9.38 18.63 4.10
C TYR A 19 8.61 19.91 4.43
N ILE A 20 7.62 19.80 5.30
CA ILE A 20 6.95 20.93 5.94
C ILE A 20 7.23 20.93 7.43
N GLU A 21 7.28 22.10 8.02
CA GLU A 21 7.41 22.28 9.45
C GLU A 21 6.04 22.55 10.07
N ILE A 22 5.66 21.70 11.00
CA ILE A 22 4.41 21.82 11.76
C ILE A 22 4.77 22.25 13.18
N ARG A 23 4.11 23.30 13.68
CA ARG A 23 4.24 23.79 15.05
C ARG A 23 2.90 23.70 15.74
N TRP A 24 2.91 23.29 16.99
CA TRP A 24 1.71 23.20 17.81
C TRP A 24 1.96 23.71 19.22
N ALA A 25 0.89 24.17 19.85
CA ALA A 25 0.84 24.53 21.26
C ALA A 25 -0.53 24.26 21.84
N CYS A 26 -0.58 23.90 23.11
CA CYS A 26 -1.80 23.73 23.90
C CYS A 26 -1.75 24.67 25.09
N ASP A 27 -2.77 25.52 25.28
CA ASP A 27 -2.84 26.48 26.39
C ASP A 27 -3.23 25.84 27.74
N ALA A 28 -3.59 24.53 27.73
CA ALA A 28 -3.95 23.77 28.92
C ALA A 28 -3.15 22.48 28.96
N CYS A 29 -2.94 21.91 30.15
CA CYS A 29 -2.35 20.59 30.29
C CYS A 29 -3.35 19.52 29.74
N PRO A 30 -3.08 18.91 28.59
CA PRO A 30 -3.97 17.87 28.04
C PRO A 30 -3.73 16.53 28.73
N ASP A 31 -4.77 15.75 28.93
CA ASP A 31 -4.67 14.36 29.39
C ASP A 31 -3.92 13.51 28.33
N SER A 32 -4.11 13.85 27.06
CA SER A 32 -3.37 13.27 25.93
C SER A 32 -3.42 14.19 24.72
N LEU A 33 -2.34 14.19 23.93
CA LEU A 33 -2.22 15.00 22.71
C LEU A 33 -1.62 14.17 21.58
N TYR A 34 -2.25 14.19 20.42
CA TYR A 34 -1.85 13.43 19.24
C TYR A 34 -1.84 14.30 18.00
N LEU A 35 -0.80 14.15 17.20
CA LEU A 35 -0.72 14.71 15.86
C LEU A 35 -1.08 13.62 14.87
N SER A 36 -2.19 13.79 14.15
CA SER A 36 -2.67 12.86 13.12
C SER A 36 -2.45 13.45 11.75
N ILE A 37 -1.87 12.67 10.85
CA ILE A 37 -1.54 13.09 9.48
C ILE A 37 -2.28 12.16 8.54
N ASP A 38 -3.06 12.75 7.63
CA ASP A 38 -3.85 12.06 6.63
C ASP A 38 -3.53 12.62 5.24
N SER A 39 -2.99 11.79 4.37
CA SER A 39 -2.67 12.15 2.98
C SER A 39 -3.63 11.52 1.96
N GLY A 40 -4.68 10.85 2.44
CA GLY A 40 -5.59 10.07 1.61
C GLY A 40 -5.05 8.70 1.18
N CYS A 41 -3.71 8.51 1.16
CA CYS A 41 -3.07 7.22 0.90
C CYS A 41 -2.49 6.58 2.16
N THR A 42 -2.10 7.41 3.12
CA THR A 42 -1.52 6.99 4.40
C THR A 42 -2.10 7.83 5.52
N GLN A 43 -2.43 7.18 6.62
CA GLN A 43 -2.86 7.82 7.85
C GLN A 43 -2.06 7.28 9.02
N TYR A 44 -1.49 8.16 9.82
CA TYR A 44 -0.79 7.79 11.06
C TYR A 44 -0.96 8.87 12.12
N SER A 45 -0.80 8.50 13.38
CA SER A 45 -0.90 9.39 14.53
C SER A 45 0.29 9.19 15.46
N ILE A 46 0.81 10.28 16.00
CA ILE A 46 1.95 10.30 16.89
C ILE A 46 1.54 11.04 18.16
N ALA A 47 1.82 10.46 19.34
CA ALA A 47 1.69 11.17 20.60
C ALA A 47 2.74 12.28 20.69
N VAL A 48 2.33 13.47 21.11
CA VAL A 48 3.18 14.65 21.17
C VAL A 48 3.06 15.36 22.52
N SER A 49 4.07 16.15 22.89
CA SER A 49 4.06 17.01 24.07
C SER A 49 3.15 18.22 23.88
N ASP A 50 2.89 18.99 24.94
CA ASP A 50 1.97 20.13 24.96
C ASP A 50 2.31 21.22 23.94
N SER A 51 3.57 21.34 23.59
CA SER A 51 4.07 22.21 22.54
C SER A 51 5.26 21.61 21.83
N GLY A 52 5.44 21.96 20.57
CA GLY A 52 6.59 21.46 19.83
C GLY A 52 6.58 21.85 18.36
N THR A 53 7.61 21.34 17.69
CA THR A 53 7.80 21.50 16.25
C THR A 53 8.30 20.19 15.67
N THR A 54 7.77 19.80 14.54
CA THR A 54 8.26 18.63 13.82
C THR A 54 8.29 18.88 12.31
N ARG A 55 9.19 18.18 11.62
CA ARG A 55 9.26 18.18 10.17
C ARG A 55 8.66 16.90 9.63
N ILE A 56 7.70 17.05 8.75
CA ILE A 56 6.96 15.96 8.16
C ILE A 56 7.26 15.89 6.67
N PRO A 57 7.69 14.73 6.15
CA PRO A 57 7.84 14.56 4.71
C PRO A 57 6.46 14.53 4.06
N ILE A 58 6.32 15.21 2.92
CA ILE A 58 5.10 15.18 2.12
C ILE A 58 5.03 13.85 1.37
N PRO A 59 4.10 12.97 1.73
CA PRO A 59 3.92 11.70 1.03
C PRO A 59 3.27 11.91 -0.35
N LYS A 60 3.29 10.88 -1.18
CA LYS A 60 2.43 10.86 -2.37
C LYS A 60 0.98 10.97 -1.93
N SER A 61 0.28 11.95 -2.44
CA SER A 61 -1.12 12.20 -2.06
C SER A 61 -1.95 12.64 -3.27
N ASN A 62 -3.26 12.58 -3.10
CA ASN A 62 -4.21 13.02 -4.12
C ASN A 62 -4.40 14.56 -4.17
N GLY A 63 -3.33 15.31 -3.94
CA GLY A 63 -3.31 16.77 -4.01
C GLY A 63 -3.61 17.50 -2.69
N LYS A 64 -3.92 16.77 -1.59
CA LYS A 64 -4.22 17.34 -0.28
C LYS A 64 -3.67 16.45 0.83
N MET A 65 -3.09 17.06 1.84
CA MET A 65 -2.71 16.43 3.11
C MET A 65 -3.36 17.20 4.24
N THR A 66 -4.02 16.52 5.16
CA THR A 66 -4.65 17.11 6.34
C THR A 66 -3.85 16.73 7.58
N VAL A 67 -3.44 17.71 8.34
CA VAL A 67 -2.77 17.54 9.65
C VAL A 67 -3.76 17.94 10.73
N LYS A 68 -4.02 17.06 11.70
CA LYS A 68 -4.96 17.29 12.81
C LYS A 68 -4.21 17.18 14.13
N LEU A 69 -4.37 18.15 15.00
CA LEU A 69 -3.97 18.08 16.39
C LEU A 69 -5.20 17.69 17.21
N ILE A 70 -5.14 16.57 17.90
CA ILE A 70 -6.24 16.01 18.67
C ILE A 70 -5.82 15.94 20.12
N GLY A 71 -6.47 16.70 20.99
CA GLY A 71 -6.23 16.70 22.42
C GLY A 71 -7.46 16.26 23.20
N VAL A 72 -7.21 15.56 24.32
CA VAL A 72 -8.23 15.33 25.35
C VAL A 72 -7.88 16.22 26.53
N ILE A 73 -8.78 17.13 26.89
CA ILE A 73 -8.59 18.12 27.95
C ILE A 73 -9.78 18.02 28.89
N SER A 74 -9.56 17.64 30.13
CA SER A 74 -10.62 17.41 31.12
C SER A 74 -11.73 16.48 30.58
N GLY A 75 -11.33 15.39 29.94
CA GLY A 75 -12.24 14.41 29.36
C GLY A 75 -12.97 14.86 28.08
N LYS A 76 -12.70 16.07 27.58
CA LYS A 76 -13.31 16.58 26.35
C LYS A 76 -12.32 16.54 25.19
N LYS A 77 -12.75 15.99 24.07
CA LYS A 77 -11.95 15.95 22.84
C LYS A 77 -12.01 17.30 22.13
N VAL A 78 -10.85 17.91 21.91
CA VAL A 78 -10.66 19.14 21.13
C VAL A 78 -9.80 18.80 19.92
N THR A 79 -10.14 19.35 18.76
CA THR A 79 -9.41 19.07 17.50
C THR A 79 -9.18 20.36 16.75
N GLU A 80 -7.94 20.57 16.29
CA GLU A 80 -7.55 21.62 15.36
C GLU A 80 -6.99 20.98 14.10
N SER A 81 -7.23 21.56 12.92
CA SER A 81 -6.79 20.95 11.65
C SER A 81 -6.28 21.97 10.65
N ILE A 82 -5.26 21.59 9.90
CA ILE A 82 -4.68 22.37 8.81
C ILE A 82 -4.63 21.50 7.55
N ASP A 83 -4.98 22.11 6.42
CA ASP A 83 -4.87 21.49 5.10
C ASP A 83 -3.67 22.05 4.35
N VAL A 84 -2.84 21.15 3.84
CA VAL A 84 -1.67 21.46 3.01
C VAL A 84 -1.94 20.94 1.60
N ARG A 85 -1.82 21.80 0.60
CA ARG A 85 -1.91 21.41 -0.82
C ARG A 85 -0.62 20.71 -1.25
N VAL A 86 -0.75 19.48 -1.75
CA VAL A 86 0.38 18.74 -2.29
C VAL A 86 0.42 18.93 -3.81
N LYS A 87 1.50 19.53 -4.28
CA LYS A 87 1.77 19.62 -5.71
C LYS A 87 2.41 18.31 -6.16
N SER A 88 1.70 17.56 -6.99
CA SER A 88 2.31 16.38 -7.61
C SER A 88 3.47 16.84 -8.49
N THR A 89 4.68 16.42 -8.16
CA THR A 89 5.82 16.49 -9.06
C THR A 89 5.65 15.42 -10.14
N LYS A 90 4.56 15.47 -10.90
CA LYS A 90 4.61 14.82 -12.21
C LYS A 90 5.77 15.50 -12.92
N LYS A 91 6.95 14.87 -12.90
CA LYS A 91 7.96 15.14 -13.91
C LYS A 91 7.17 15.28 -15.18
N ALA A 92 7.29 16.43 -15.83
CA ALA A 92 6.85 16.58 -17.20
C ALA A 92 7.58 15.50 -17.99
N GLY A 93 7.04 14.28 -17.89
CA GLY A 93 7.53 13.16 -18.66
C GLY A 93 7.33 13.65 -20.06
N THR A 94 8.41 13.93 -20.72
CA THR A 94 8.48 14.08 -22.17
C THR A 94 7.48 13.05 -22.68
N LYS A 95 6.37 13.53 -23.26
CA LYS A 95 5.33 12.64 -23.79
C LYS A 95 6.05 11.80 -24.82
N ALA A 96 6.49 10.60 -24.43
CA ALA A 96 7.13 9.68 -25.36
C ALA A 96 6.16 9.57 -26.56
N PRO A 97 6.63 9.72 -27.78
CA PRO A 97 5.77 9.69 -28.94
C PRO A 97 4.92 8.43 -28.89
N LEU A 98 3.66 8.53 -29.33
CA LEU A 98 2.66 7.45 -29.22
C LEU A 98 3.21 6.09 -29.70
N SER A 99 4.10 6.13 -30.70
CA SER A 99 4.78 4.96 -31.28
C SER A 99 5.67 4.21 -30.27
N SER A 100 6.37 4.91 -29.35
CA SER A 100 7.20 4.26 -28.35
C SER A 100 6.38 3.68 -27.19
N ARG A 101 5.22 4.30 -26.88
CA ARG A 101 4.26 3.76 -25.90
C ARG A 101 3.62 2.45 -26.39
N MET A 102 3.27 2.40 -27.69
CA MET A 102 2.73 1.16 -28.29
C MET A 102 3.77 0.04 -28.34
N LYS A 103 5.06 0.34 -28.65
CA LYS A 103 6.14 -0.66 -28.60
C LYS A 103 6.35 -1.23 -27.21
N MET A 104 6.43 -0.39 -26.16
CA MET A 104 6.57 -0.87 -24.77
C MET A 104 5.37 -1.68 -24.29
N PHE A 105 4.14 -1.34 -24.74
CA PHE A 105 2.96 -2.12 -24.39
C PHE A 105 2.99 -3.49 -25.08
N GLY A 106 3.41 -3.57 -26.33
CA GLY A 106 3.60 -4.80 -27.08
C GLY A 106 4.66 -5.72 -26.47
N GLU A 107 5.78 -5.18 -26.00
CA GLU A 107 6.83 -5.96 -25.35
C GLU A 107 6.39 -6.52 -23.97
N LYS A 108 5.70 -5.71 -23.16
CA LYS A 108 5.13 -6.17 -21.88
C LYS A 108 4.07 -7.26 -22.08
N MET A 109 3.25 -7.15 -23.14
CA MET A 109 2.28 -8.18 -23.48
C MET A 109 2.96 -9.47 -23.94
N LYS A 110 4.00 -9.38 -24.77
CA LYS A 110 4.81 -10.53 -25.20
C LYS A 110 5.44 -11.24 -23.99
N ALA A 111 6.07 -10.52 -23.08
CA ALA A 111 6.67 -11.11 -21.88
C ALA A 111 5.65 -11.86 -21.02
N LYS A 112 4.47 -11.27 -20.77
CA LYS A 112 3.37 -11.95 -20.04
C LYS A 112 2.89 -13.19 -20.77
N TRP A 113 2.82 -13.14 -22.10
CA TRP A 113 2.38 -14.27 -22.92
C TRP A 113 3.38 -15.43 -22.87
N TYR A 114 4.70 -15.16 -22.89
CA TYR A 114 5.74 -16.17 -22.72
C TYR A 114 5.65 -16.87 -21.35
N VAL A 115 5.45 -16.12 -20.26
CA VAL A 115 5.28 -16.67 -18.92
C VAL A 115 4.02 -17.54 -18.86
N PHE A 116 2.90 -17.07 -19.39
CA PHE A 116 1.65 -17.82 -19.43
C PHE A 116 1.81 -19.13 -20.23
N ARG A 117 2.45 -19.08 -21.40
CA ARG A 117 2.70 -20.26 -22.24
C ARG A 117 3.63 -21.27 -21.55
N ALA A 118 4.63 -20.83 -20.81
CA ALA A 118 5.49 -21.69 -20.02
C ALA A 118 4.69 -22.37 -18.88
N GLN A 119 3.88 -21.63 -18.14
CA GLN A 119 3.03 -22.18 -17.08
C GLN A 119 2.04 -23.23 -17.63
N MET A 120 1.40 -22.96 -18.77
CA MET A 120 0.50 -23.91 -19.42
C MET A 120 1.23 -25.20 -19.85
N LYS A 121 2.47 -25.08 -20.35
CA LYS A 121 3.29 -26.25 -20.71
C LYS A 121 3.64 -27.12 -19.48
N TYR A 122 4.01 -26.48 -18.34
CA TYR A 122 4.26 -27.20 -17.09
C TYR A 122 3.01 -27.87 -16.54
N TRP A 123 1.87 -27.17 -16.56
CA TRP A 123 0.61 -27.73 -16.14
C TRP A 123 0.22 -28.95 -16.98
N TRP A 124 0.34 -28.89 -18.30
CA TRP A 124 0.05 -30.01 -19.21
C TRP A 124 0.98 -31.21 -18.98
N LEU A 125 2.27 -30.99 -18.76
CA LEU A 125 3.24 -32.05 -18.43
C LEU A 125 2.93 -32.71 -17.08
N SER A 126 2.50 -31.94 -16.08
CA SER A 126 2.10 -32.48 -14.77
C SER A 126 0.84 -33.37 -14.91
N GLN A 127 -0.13 -32.98 -15.71
CA GLN A 127 -1.32 -33.78 -15.98
C GLN A 127 -0.97 -35.12 -16.66
N LYS A 128 -0.09 -35.12 -17.65
CA LYS A 128 0.38 -36.35 -18.29
C LYS A 128 1.11 -37.28 -17.31
N LYS A 129 1.94 -36.75 -16.43
CA LYS A 129 2.63 -37.53 -15.40
C LYS A 129 1.63 -38.17 -14.43
N TRP A 130 0.59 -37.41 -14.06
CA TRP A 130 -0.47 -37.88 -13.16
C TRP A 130 -1.29 -39.01 -13.78
N GLN A 131 -1.71 -38.87 -15.04
CA GLN A 131 -2.40 -39.93 -15.79
C GLN A 131 -1.58 -41.20 -15.90
N LYS A 132 -0.25 -41.07 -16.18
CA LYS A 132 0.63 -42.25 -16.30
C LYS A 132 0.76 -42.98 -14.96
N ASN A 133 0.87 -42.28 -13.85
CA ASN A 133 0.94 -42.85 -12.49
C ASN A 133 -0.42 -43.52 -12.12
N TYR A 134 -1.55 -42.94 -12.51
CA TYR A 134 -2.86 -43.51 -12.25
C TYR A 134 -3.05 -44.83 -12.99
N ILE A 135 -2.64 -44.93 -14.28
CA ILE A 135 -2.71 -46.17 -15.07
C ILE A 135 -1.80 -47.24 -14.48
N LEU A 136 -0.58 -46.90 -14.06
CA LEU A 136 0.36 -47.84 -13.45
C LEU A 136 -0.16 -48.39 -12.11
N ASN A 137 -0.75 -47.55 -11.24
CA ASN A 137 -1.34 -47.99 -9.99
C ASN A 137 -2.57 -48.87 -10.18
N SER A 138 -3.46 -48.53 -11.12
CA SER A 138 -4.63 -49.36 -11.42
C SER A 138 -4.24 -50.72 -12.05
N ALA A 139 -3.17 -50.77 -12.85
CA ALA A 139 -2.66 -52.02 -13.38
C ALA A 139 -2.06 -52.94 -12.31
N SER A 140 -1.33 -52.36 -11.31
CA SER A 140 -0.81 -53.11 -10.16
C SER A 140 -1.90 -53.69 -9.27
N ASP A 141 -2.98 -52.92 -9.04
CA ASP A 141 -4.14 -53.41 -8.27
C ASP A 141 -4.89 -54.58 -8.94
N ILE A 142 -4.98 -54.55 -10.27
CA ILE A 142 -5.57 -55.66 -11.03
C ILE A 142 -4.70 -56.91 -10.98
N LEU A 143 -3.37 -56.76 -11.00
CA LEU A 143 -2.43 -57.88 -10.88
C LEU A 143 -2.48 -58.52 -9.47
N MET A 144 -2.56 -57.72 -8.42
CA MET A 144 -2.66 -58.20 -7.04
C MET A 144 -3.96 -58.95 -6.78
N THR A 145 -5.09 -58.52 -7.33
CA THR A 145 -6.38 -59.23 -7.18
C THR A 145 -6.41 -60.53 -7.94
N ARG A 146 -5.70 -60.65 -9.06
CA ARG A 146 -5.63 -61.90 -9.86
C ARG A 146 -4.79 -62.98 -9.17
N THR A 147 -3.68 -62.61 -8.53
CA THR A 147 -2.82 -63.55 -7.79
C THR A 147 -3.50 -64.11 -6.56
N SER A 148 -4.37 -63.39 -5.87
CA SER A 148 -5.11 -63.85 -4.72
C SER A 148 -6.25 -64.85 -5.05
N LEU A 149 -6.69 -64.93 -6.30
CA LEU A 149 -7.73 -65.86 -6.77
C LEU A 149 -7.17 -67.23 -7.24
N VAL A 150 -5.86 -67.34 -7.48
CA VAL A 150 -5.20 -68.57 -7.95
C VAL A 150 -4.66 -69.44 -6.80
N THR A 151 -4.66 -68.92 -5.57
CA THR A 151 -4.17 -69.64 -4.33
C THR A 151 -5.28 -70.17 -3.44
N ARG A 152 -6.47 -70.42 -3.95
CA ARG A 152 -7.54 -71.13 -3.23
C ARG A 152 -7.88 -72.47 -3.90
#